data_4d42de3d9fd644a6894e1a3c23de716f
#
_entry.id   4d42de3d9fd644a6894e1a3c23de716f
#
_cell.length_a   1.000
_cell.length_b   1.000
_cell.length_c   1.000
_cell.angle_alpha   90.00
_cell.angle_beta   90.00
_cell.angle_gamma   90.00
#
_symmetry.space_group_name_H-M   'P 1'
#
loop_
_entity.id
_entity.type
_entity.pdbx_description
1 polymer ?
#
loop_
_entity_poly.entity_id
_entity_poly.type
_entity_poly.pdbx_seq_one_letter_code
_entity_poly.pdbx_strand_id
1 'polypeptide(L)'
;CYPHKILTGRKDRIRTLRQGNGLSGFTKRSESEYDPFGAAHSSTSISSALGIAEANKLSNKSDNVIAVIGDGAISAGMAYEAMNNAGASKTKIIVILNDNDMSIARPVGAMSTYLAKIFSGKIYFSLRETIKLIMSAFSKRFSAKAGKAEDLLRSAVTGGTLFSSLGFYYIGPIDGHDLNSLIPILKNARDSKHEGPILIHIKSKKGKGYTFAEEAKDNYHGVSKFNVKTGEQLKSTSKLPSYTKVFANTLVQHAKKD
;
A
#
# COMPACT_ATOMS: atom_id res chain seq x y z
N CYS A 1 1.67 9.46 3.98
CA CYS A 1 1.63 10.90 3.63
C CYS A 1 2.72 11.72 4.30
N TYR A 2 3.06 11.50 5.59
CA TYR A 2 4.00 12.36 6.30
C TYR A 2 5.45 12.27 5.78
N PRO A 3 6.02 11.06 5.58
CA PRO A 3 7.33 10.96 4.93
C PRO A 3 7.36 11.59 3.55
N HIS A 4 6.31 11.43 2.76
CA HIS A 4 6.17 12.06 1.45
C HIS A 4 6.26 13.59 1.56
N LYS A 5 5.54 14.21 2.50
CA LYS A 5 5.62 15.67 2.71
C LYS A 5 7.01 16.13 3.13
N ILE A 6 7.70 15.37 3.98
CA ILE A 6 9.07 15.68 4.40
C ILE A 6 10.02 15.62 3.20
N LEU A 7 9.94 14.58 2.39
CA LEU A 7 10.81 14.37 1.22
C LEU A 7 10.52 15.34 0.06
N THR A 8 9.35 15.97 0.04
CA THR A 8 8.92 16.93 -0.98
C THR A 8 8.96 18.38 -0.49
N GLY A 9 9.93 18.72 0.37
CA GLY A 9 10.24 20.10 0.74
C GLY A 9 9.36 20.71 1.84
N ARG A 10 8.50 19.94 2.50
CA ARG A 10 7.58 20.45 3.54
C ARG A 10 8.02 20.11 4.97
N LYS A 11 9.28 19.69 5.16
CA LYS A 11 9.83 19.30 6.48
C LYS A 11 9.67 20.39 7.54
N ASP A 12 9.98 21.64 7.21
CA ASP A 12 9.95 22.74 8.18
C ASP A 12 8.52 23.07 8.65
N ARG A 13 7.53 22.76 7.81
CA ARG A 13 6.10 22.95 8.11
C ARG A 13 5.45 21.72 8.77
N ILE A 14 6.16 20.61 8.95
CA ILE A 14 5.55 19.34 9.41
C ILE A 14 4.87 19.45 10.77
N ARG A 15 5.33 20.38 11.62
CA ARG A 15 4.73 20.64 12.94
C ARG A 15 3.35 21.28 12.87
N THR A 16 2.95 21.85 11.73
CA THR A 16 1.62 22.43 11.49
C THR A 16 0.60 21.42 10.98
N LEU A 17 0.99 20.15 10.91
CA LEU A 17 0.17 19.09 10.36
C LEU A 17 -1.18 18.98 11.07
N ARG A 18 -2.29 18.93 10.30
CA ARG A 18 -3.68 18.85 10.80
C ARG A 18 -4.11 20.04 11.66
N GLN A 19 -3.42 21.16 11.58
CA GLN A 19 -3.81 22.40 12.25
C GLN A 19 -4.45 23.37 11.26
N GLY A 20 -5.23 24.32 11.75
CA GLY A 20 -5.79 25.39 10.92
C GLY A 20 -4.67 26.15 10.19
N ASN A 21 -4.83 26.39 8.90
CA ASN A 21 -3.83 27.02 8.02
C ASN A 21 -2.49 26.25 7.92
N GLY A 22 -2.41 25.04 8.46
CA GLY A 22 -1.25 24.17 8.38
C GLY A 22 -1.35 23.15 7.27
N LEU A 23 -0.44 22.16 7.32
CA LEU A 23 -0.42 21.07 6.37
C LEU A 23 -1.60 20.11 6.57
N SER A 24 -2.20 19.69 5.46
CA SER A 24 -3.22 18.63 5.45
C SER A 24 -2.66 17.31 5.95
N GLY A 25 -3.50 16.50 6.60
CA GLY A 25 -3.14 15.14 7.02
C GLY A 25 -2.95 14.16 5.85
N PHE A 26 -3.35 14.53 4.65
CA PHE A 26 -3.30 13.74 3.42
C PHE A 26 -2.63 14.53 2.29
N THR A 27 -2.41 13.90 1.14
CA THR A 27 -1.97 14.61 -0.06
C THR A 27 -3.03 15.64 -0.49
N LYS A 28 -2.58 16.82 -0.91
CA LYS A 28 -3.45 17.93 -1.30
C LYS A 28 -2.82 18.73 -2.44
N ARG A 29 -3.44 18.74 -3.60
CA ARG A 29 -2.92 19.38 -4.81
C ARG A 29 -2.51 20.85 -4.63
N SER A 30 -3.24 21.60 -3.79
CA SER A 30 -2.93 23.00 -3.52
C SER A 30 -1.73 23.20 -2.58
N GLU A 31 -1.15 22.15 -2.02
CA GLU A 31 0.03 22.25 -1.15
C GLU A 31 1.35 22.05 -1.87
N SER A 32 1.36 21.24 -2.94
CA SER A 32 2.60 20.85 -3.62
C SER A 32 2.32 20.28 -5.00
N GLU A 33 3.20 20.56 -5.94
CA GLU A 33 3.24 19.91 -7.26
C GLU A 33 3.46 18.40 -7.17
N TYR A 34 4.09 17.93 -6.08
CA TYR A 34 4.29 16.50 -5.81
C TYR A 34 3.06 15.79 -5.23
N ASP A 35 1.94 16.48 -5.10
CA ASP A 35 0.66 15.90 -4.70
C ASP A 35 -0.29 15.82 -5.92
N PRO A 36 -0.10 14.86 -6.85
CA PRO A 36 -0.83 14.83 -8.13
C PRO A 36 -2.34 14.63 -7.94
N PHE A 37 -2.74 14.08 -6.79
CA PHE A 37 -4.13 13.85 -6.43
C PHE A 37 -4.40 14.15 -4.96
N GLY A 38 -5.57 14.72 -4.66
CA GLY A 38 -6.04 14.93 -3.28
C GLY A 38 -6.62 13.65 -2.70
N ALA A 39 -6.20 13.29 -1.49
CA ALA A 39 -6.70 12.11 -0.80
C ALA A 39 -7.24 12.47 0.59
N ALA A 40 -8.34 11.82 0.98
CA ALA A 40 -8.89 11.82 2.33
C ALA A 40 -9.64 10.51 2.59
N HIS A 41 -10.29 9.96 1.57
CA HIS A 41 -10.89 8.62 1.60
C HIS A 41 -9.83 7.56 1.27
N SER A 42 -9.93 6.41 1.94
CA SER A 42 -9.12 5.23 1.60
C SER A 42 -9.57 4.64 0.26
N SER A 43 -8.74 3.76 -0.29
CA SER A 43 -9.08 2.89 -1.44
C SER A 43 -9.21 3.59 -2.81
N THR A 44 -8.91 4.88 -2.90
CA THR A 44 -9.06 5.69 -4.13
C THR A 44 -7.84 5.68 -5.04
N SER A 45 -6.67 5.24 -4.54
CA SER A 45 -5.39 5.44 -5.23
C SER A 45 -5.29 4.72 -6.58
N ILE A 46 -5.81 3.48 -6.69
CA ILE A 46 -5.74 2.72 -7.94
C ILE A 46 -6.64 3.36 -9.00
N SER A 47 -7.86 3.74 -8.63
CA SER A 47 -8.81 4.40 -9.53
C SER A 47 -8.26 5.75 -10.05
N SER A 48 -7.69 6.55 -9.15
CA SER A 48 -7.07 7.83 -9.52
C SER A 48 -5.86 7.64 -10.42
N ALA A 49 -5.00 6.66 -10.12
CA ALA A 49 -3.85 6.33 -10.94
C ALA A 49 -4.25 5.85 -12.33
N LEU A 50 -5.29 5.01 -12.42
CA LEU A 50 -5.81 4.55 -13.69
C LEU A 50 -6.29 5.72 -14.56
N GLY A 51 -7.06 6.64 -13.98
CA GLY A 51 -7.51 7.84 -14.70
C GLY A 51 -6.35 8.72 -15.19
N ILE A 52 -5.29 8.90 -14.38
CA ILE A 52 -4.08 9.64 -14.80
C ILE A 52 -3.36 8.89 -15.93
N ALA A 53 -3.24 7.55 -15.84
CA ALA A 53 -2.57 6.75 -16.87
C ALA A 53 -3.33 6.77 -18.20
N GLU A 54 -4.66 6.71 -18.18
CA GLU A 54 -5.50 6.84 -19.38
C GLU A 54 -5.36 8.25 -19.99
N ALA A 55 -5.35 9.30 -19.17
CA ALA A 55 -5.12 10.67 -19.65
C ALA A 55 -3.72 10.83 -20.27
N ASN A 56 -2.70 10.21 -19.69
CA ASN A 56 -1.35 10.20 -20.27
C ASN A 56 -1.33 9.51 -21.63
N LYS A 57 -2.00 8.36 -21.77
CA LYS A 57 -2.13 7.61 -23.01
C LYS A 57 -2.80 8.45 -24.10
N LEU A 58 -3.92 9.10 -23.78
CA LEU A 58 -4.64 9.98 -24.70
C LEU A 58 -3.82 11.21 -25.11
N SER A 59 -2.93 11.68 -24.23
CA SER A 59 -2.05 12.83 -24.46
C SER A 59 -0.67 12.47 -25.02
N ASN A 60 -0.44 11.19 -25.36
CA ASN A 60 0.85 10.66 -25.80
C ASN A 60 2.01 10.95 -24.83
N LYS A 61 1.74 10.95 -23.53
CA LYS A 61 2.74 11.07 -22.46
C LYS A 61 3.19 9.67 -21.99
N SER A 62 4.46 9.53 -21.67
CA SER A 62 5.09 8.27 -21.24
C SER A 62 5.40 8.23 -19.74
N ASP A 63 4.79 9.09 -18.93
CA ASP A 63 5.02 9.16 -17.49
C ASP A 63 4.60 7.86 -16.79
N ASN A 64 5.44 7.39 -15.87
CA ASN A 64 5.07 6.25 -15.04
C ASN A 64 4.06 6.67 -13.97
N VAL A 65 2.97 5.94 -13.86
CA VAL A 65 1.92 6.19 -12.87
C VAL A 65 1.96 5.11 -11.80
N ILE A 66 2.14 5.55 -10.55
CA ILE A 66 2.33 4.66 -9.39
C ILE A 66 1.22 4.93 -8.37
N ALA A 67 0.48 3.88 -8.00
CA ALA A 67 -0.47 3.91 -6.90
C ALA A 67 0.10 3.15 -5.69
N VAL A 68 0.03 3.74 -4.50
CA VAL A 68 0.35 3.04 -3.25
C VAL A 68 -0.95 2.81 -2.48
N ILE A 69 -1.20 1.57 -2.07
CA ILE A 69 -2.41 1.18 -1.36
C ILE A 69 -2.05 0.25 -0.19
N GLY A 70 -2.72 0.40 0.95
CA GLY A 70 -2.57 -0.52 2.08
C GLY A 70 -3.46 -1.76 1.96
N ASP A 71 -3.12 -2.81 2.69
CA ASP A 71 -3.85 -4.09 2.77
C ASP A 71 -5.32 -3.92 3.19
N GLY A 72 -5.59 -3.09 4.17
CA GLY A 72 -6.96 -2.78 4.56
C GLY A 72 -7.73 -2.00 3.50
N ALA A 73 -7.05 -1.15 2.72
CA ALA A 73 -7.68 -0.32 1.71
C ALA A 73 -7.96 -1.06 0.39
N ILE A 74 -7.15 -2.06 0.03
CA ILE A 74 -7.35 -2.82 -1.21
C ILE A 74 -8.59 -3.71 -1.17
N SER A 75 -9.15 -3.97 0.01
CA SER A 75 -10.35 -4.79 0.19
C SER A 75 -11.65 -4.06 -0.16
N ALA A 76 -11.63 -2.78 -0.44
CA ALA A 76 -12.83 -2.00 -0.76
C ALA A 76 -13.26 -2.16 -2.22
N GLY A 77 -14.58 -2.06 -2.47
CA GLY A 77 -15.17 -2.23 -3.81
C GLY A 77 -14.54 -1.36 -4.89
N MET A 78 -14.26 -0.08 -4.59
CA MET A 78 -13.61 0.83 -5.53
C MET A 78 -12.22 0.34 -5.98
N ALA A 79 -11.45 -0.27 -5.09
CA ALA A 79 -10.15 -0.83 -5.45
C ALA A 79 -10.30 -2.04 -6.38
N TYR A 80 -11.28 -2.91 -6.13
CA TYR A 80 -11.60 -4.04 -7.02
C TYR A 80 -12.05 -3.59 -8.40
N GLU A 81 -12.95 -2.63 -8.46
CA GLU A 81 -13.45 -2.06 -9.71
C GLU A 81 -12.31 -1.45 -10.53
N ALA A 82 -11.43 -0.68 -9.88
CA ALA A 82 -10.26 -0.09 -10.53
C ALA A 82 -9.28 -1.17 -11.03
N MET A 83 -9.03 -2.22 -10.25
CA MET A 83 -8.17 -3.33 -10.67
C MET A 83 -8.77 -4.09 -11.85
N ASN A 84 -10.06 -4.41 -11.81
CA ASN A 84 -10.77 -5.07 -12.90
C ASN A 84 -10.67 -4.25 -14.20
N ASN A 85 -10.85 -2.94 -14.10
CA ASN A 85 -10.78 -2.03 -15.25
C ASN A 85 -9.35 -1.90 -15.80
N ALA A 86 -8.34 -1.75 -14.92
CA ALA A 86 -6.94 -1.67 -15.32
C ALA A 86 -6.48 -2.93 -16.05
N GLY A 87 -6.88 -4.13 -15.58
CA GLY A 87 -6.55 -5.38 -16.23
C GLY A 87 -7.24 -5.54 -17.59
N ALA A 88 -8.51 -5.18 -17.71
CA ALA A 88 -9.26 -5.25 -18.95
C ALA A 88 -8.71 -4.29 -20.02
N SER A 89 -8.36 -3.05 -19.64
CA SER A 89 -7.79 -2.04 -20.54
C SER A 89 -6.31 -2.24 -20.84
N LYS A 90 -5.64 -3.14 -20.10
CA LYS A 90 -4.19 -3.37 -20.18
C LYS A 90 -3.38 -2.07 -19.98
N THR A 91 -3.88 -1.18 -19.17
CA THR A 91 -3.24 0.10 -18.94
C THR A 91 -2.05 -0.05 -17.98
N LYS A 92 -0.88 0.41 -18.41
CA LYS A 92 0.33 0.34 -17.61
C LYS A 92 0.22 1.26 -16.40
N ILE A 93 -0.02 0.68 -15.23
CA ILE A 93 0.11 1.31 -13.92
C ILE A 93 0.93 0.40 -13.00
N ILE A 94 1.64 0.98 -12.05
CA ILE A 94 2.37 0.23 -11.02
C ILE A 94 1.61 0.41 -9.71
N VAL A 95 1.06 -0.68 -9.18
CA VAL A 95 0.39 -0.69 -7.88
C VAL A 95 1.34 -1.27 -6.85
N ILE A 96 1.64 -0.52 -5.80
CA ILE A 96 2.41 -0.98 -4.65
C ILE A 96 1.43 -1.30 -3.52
N LEU A 97 1.22 -2.58 -3.25
CA LEU A 97 0.45 -3.05 -2.11
C LEU A 97 1.38 -3.09 -0.89
N ASN A 98 1.17 -2.16 0.04
CA ASN A 98 1.89 -2.11 1.31
C ASN A 98 1.10 -2.88 2.37
N ASP A 99 1.46 -4.14 2.55
CA ASP A 99 0.85 -5.04 3.51
C ASP A 99 1.65 -4.99 4.82
N ASN A 100 1.02 -4.50 5.87
CA ASN A 100 1.59 -4.47 7.21
C ASN A 100 0.75 -5.24 8.24
N ASP A 101 -0.23 -6.01 7.77
CA ASP A 101 -1.11 -6.85 8.57
C ASP A 101 -1.85 -6.07 9.67
N MET A 102 -2.08 -4.77 9.43
CA MET A 102 -2.64 -3.87 10.41
C MET A 102 -3.65 -2.88 9.83
N SER A 103 -4.85 -2.92 10.39
CA SER A 103 -5.94 -1.97 10.14
C SER A 103 -6.32 -1.29 11.47
N ILE A 104 -7.30 -0.39 11.45
CA ILE A 104 -7.88 0.24 12.68
C ILE A 104 -8.42 -0.83 13.63
N ALA A 105 -8.97 -1.91 13.09
CA ALA A 105 -9.30 -3.16 13.78
C ALA A 105 -8.55 -4.32 13.14
N ARG A 106 -8.58 -5.50 13.74
CA ARG A 106 -8.01 -6.70 13.11
C ARG A 106 -8.63 -6.90 11.74
N PRO A 107 -7.81 -7.16 10.70
CA PRO A 107 -8.32 -7.37 9.36
C PRO A 107 -9.37 -8.48 9.34
N VAL A 108 -10.50 -8.22 8.70
CA VAL A 108 -11.60 -9.18 8.54
C VAL A 108 -11.93 -9.38 7.06
N GLY A 109 -12.58 -10.51 6.77
CA GLY A 109 -13.04 -10.81 5.41
C GLY A 109 -12.09 -11.67 4.59
N ALA A 110 -12.61 -12.12 3.45
CA ALA A 110 -11.93 -13.08 2.59
C ALA A 110 -10.59 -12.56 2.02
N MET A 111 -10.47 -11.26 1.73
CA MET A 111 -9.24 -10.67 1.23
C MET A 111 -8.11 -10.74 2.26
N SER A 112 -8.38 -10.42 3.53
CA SER A 112 -7.37 -10.51 4.60
C SER A 112 -6.92 -11.96 4.81
N THR A 113 -7.86 -12.90 4.79
CA THR A 113 -7.57 -14.33 4.84
C THR A 113 -6.74 -14.78 3.64
N TYR A 114 -7.04 -14.27 2.45
CA TYR A 114 -6.32 -14.56 1.22
C TYR A 114 -4.87 -14.05 1.28
N LEU A 115 -4.66 -12.78 1.68
CA LEU A 115 -3.33 -12.22 1.85
C LEU A 115 -2.52 -13.00 2.89
N ALA A 116 -3.13 -13.33 4.05
CA ALA A 116 -2.49 -14.16 5.07
C ALA A 116 -2.07 -15.55 4.54
N LYS A 117 -2.89 -16.19 3.69
CA LYS A 117 -2.56 -17.48 3.06
C LYS A 117 -1.37 -17.38 2.09
N ILE A 118 -1.23 -16.28 1.35
CA ILE A 118 -0.06 -16.05 0.49
C ILE A 118 1.23 -16.09 1.33
N PHE A 119 1.20 -15.58 2.57
CA PHE A 119 2.35 -15.54 3.46
C PHE A 119 2.61 -16.84 4.23
N SER A 120 1.56 -17.54 4.63
CA SER A 120 1.67 -18.75 5.47
C SER A 120 1.98 -20.02 4.67
N GLY A 121 1.86 -20.00 3.36
CA GLY A 121 2.10 -21.16 2.51
C GLY A 121 3.58 -21.56 2.49
N LYS A 122 3.84 -22.89 2.56
CA LYS A 122 5.19 -23.47 2.36
C LYS A 122 5.86 -22.98 1.06
N ILE A 123 5.09 -22.50 0.12
CA ILE A 123 5.48 -21.87 -1.15
C ILE A 123 6.34 -20.61 -0.92
N TYR A 124 6.09 -19.83 0.15
CA TYR A 124 6.86 -18.61 0.44
C TYR A 124 8.34 -18.91 0.71
N PHE A 125 8.65 -19.96 1.47
CA PHE A 125 10.03 -20.34 1.78
C PHE A 125 10.76 -20.95 0.57
N SER A 126 10.06 -21.75 -0.22
CA SER A 126 10.60 -22.29 -1.48
C SER A 126 10.84 -21.20 -2.52
N LEU A 127 9.97 -20.19 -2.58
CA LEU A 127 10.06 -19.10 -3.56
C LEU A 127 11.27 -18.19 -3.31
N ARG A 128 11.63 -17.92 -2.05
CA ARG A 128 12.81 -17.12 -1.69
C ARG A 128 14.10 -17.74 -2.23
N GLU A 129 14.23 -19.05 -2.12
CA GLU A 129 15.37 -19.79 -2.68
C GLU A 129 15.33 -19.82 -4.21
N THR A 130 14.13 -20.04 -4.80
CA THR A 130 13.94 -20.10 -6.25
C THR A 130 14.15 -18.74 -6.91
N ILE A 131 13.71 -17.64 -6.30
CA ILE A 131 13.96 -16.27 -6.80
C ILE A 131 15.45 -15.95 -6.76
N LYS A 132 16.18 -16.33 -5.70
CA LYS A 132 17.64 -16.19 -5.66
C LYS A 132 18.34 -16.97 -6.80
N LEU A 133 17.90 -18.20 -7.05
CA LEU A 133 18.41 -19.04 -8.13
C LEU A 133 18.08 -18.45 -9.52
N ILE A 134 16.86 -17.98 -9.73
CA ILE A 134 16.43 -17.36 -10.99
C ILE A 134 17.19 -16.05 -11.22
N MET A 135 17.30 -15.18 -10.21
CA MET A 135 18.09 -13.93 -10.33
C MET A 135 19.56 -14.18 -10.62
N SER A 136 20.16 -15.24 -10.08
CA SER A 136 21.55 -15.63 -10.37
C SER A 136 21.73 -16.22 -11.77
N ALA A 137 20.69 -16.89 -12.32
CA ALA A 137 20.72 -17.48 -13.65
C ALA A 137 20.41 -16.46 -14.78
N PHE A 138 19.67 -15.37 -14.47
CA PHE A 138 19.28 -14.36 -15.46
C PHE A 138 20.34 -13.32 -15.81
N SER A 139 21.54 -13.43 -15.26
CA SER A 139 22.67 -12.53 -15.58
C SER A 139 23.20 -12.69 -17.02
N LYS A 140 22.86 -13.74 -17.77
CA LYS A 140 23.34 -13.91 -19.15
C LYS A 140 22.34 -14.69 -20.03
N ARG A 141 21.78 -14.00 -21.03
CA ARG A 141 21.15 -14.53 -22.26
C ARG A 141 19.83 -15.28 -22.12
N PHE A 142 18.70 -14.60 -22.30
CA PHE A 142 17.57 -15.24 -22.96
C PHE A 142 16.72 -14.24 -23.78
N SER A 143 16.41 -14.63 -25.02
CA SER A 143 15.70 -13.86 -26.04
C SER A 143 14.16 -13.97 -25.90
N ALA A 144 13.45 -13.09 -26.59
CA ALA A 144 12.00 -12.81 -26.53
C ALA A 144 11.00 -13.98 -26.71
N LYS A 145 11.43 -15.24 -26.88
CA LYS A 145 10.53 -16.41 -26.90
C LYS A 145 10.29 -17.07 -25.54
N ALA A 146 11.01 -16.65 -24.49
CA ALA A 146 10.90 -17.23 -23.15
C ALA A 146 9.70 -16.70 -22.35
N GLY A 147 9.08 -15.58 -22.73
CA GLY A 147 8.04 -14.92 -21.94
C GLY A 147 6.82 -15.78 -21.61
N LYS A 148 6.29 -16.51 -22.58
CA LYS A 148 5.11 -17.37 -22.33
C LYS A 148 5.41 -18.59 -21.46
N ALA A 149 6.59 -19.16 -21.56
CA ALA A 149 7.02 -20.29 -20.72
C ALA A 149 7.34 -19.80 -19.28
N GLU A 150 7.88 -18.60 -19.17
CA GLU A 150 8.14 -17.93 -17.89
C GLU A 150 6.84 -17.58 -17.15
N ASP A 151 5.83 -17.05 -17.84
CA ASP A 151 4.51 -16.76 -17.28
C ASP A 151 3.78 -18.04 -16.82
N LEU A 152 3.93 -19.14 -17.56
CA LEU A 152 3.34 -20.45 -17.21
C LEU A 152 4.04 -21.07 -16.00
N LEU A 153 5.36 -21.04 -15.95
CA LEU A 153 6.14 -21.50 -14.79
C LEU A 153 5.90 -20.64 -13.57
N ARG A 154 5.77 -19.35 -13.76
CA ARG A 154 5.48 -18.40 -12.68
C ARG A 154 4.07 -18.61 -12.12
N SER A 155 3.04 -18.78 -12.95
CA SER A 155 1.68 -19.06 -12.49
C SER A 155 1.58 -20.42 -11.81
N ALA A 156 2.34 -21.43 -12.23
CA ALA A 156 2.42 -22.72 -11.57
C ALA A 156 3.12 -22.66 -10.21
N VAL A 157 4.14 -21.81 -10.07
CA VAL A 157 4.93 -21.65 -8.83
C VAL A 157 4.26 -20.69 -7.84
N THR A 158 3.63 -19.61 -8.30
CA THR A 158 2.92 -18.64 -7.45
C THR A 158 1.46 -19.00 -7.17
N GLY A 159 0.96 -20.11 -7.76
CA GLY A 159 -0.42 -20.58 -7.59
C GLY A 159 -1.42 -19.46 -7.88
N GLY A 160 -1.60 -19.09 -9.15
CA GLY A 160 -2.54 -18.08 -9.67
C GLY A 160 -3.14 -17.14 -8.65
N THR A 161 -2.54 -15.98 -8.41
CA THR A 161 -3.08 -15.03 -7.45
C THR A 161 -4.36 -14.40 -8.01
N LEU A 162 -5.25 -13.93 -7.14
CA LEU A 162 -6.41 -13.12 -7.54
C LEU A 162 -5.98 -11.95 -8.45
N PHE A 163 -4.83 -11.35 -8.15
CA PHE A 163 -4.29 -10.23 -8.94
C PHE A 163 -3.91 -10.66 -10.35
N SER A 164 -3.30 -11.83 -10.49
CA SER A 164 -2.98 -12.40 -11.82
C SER A 164 -4.26 -12.71 -12.61
N SER A 165 -5.31 -13.21 -11.94
CA SER A 165 -6.61 -13.45 -12.57
C SER A 165 -7.30 -12.16 -13.02
N LEU A 166 -7.00 -11.03 -12.36
CA LEU A 166 -7.43 -9.71 -12.78
C LEU A 166 -6.50 -9.06 -13.84
N GLY A 167 -5.55 -9.80 -14.39
CA GLY A 167 -4.65 -9.30 -15.43
C GLY A 167 -3.43 -8.53 -14.95
N PHE A 168 -3.12 -8.54 -13.66
CA PHE A 168 -1.92 -7.91 -13.12
C PHE A 168 -0.70 -8.82 -13.21
N TYR A 169 0.43 -8.24 -13.60
CA TYR A 169 1.73 -8.88 -13.40
C TYR A 169 2.10 -8.75 -11.93
N TYR A 170 1.96 -9.86 -11.19
CA TYR A 170 2.17 -9.88 -9.74
C TYR A 170 3.64 -10.15 -9.39
N ILE A 171 4.21 -9.31 -8.52
CA ILE A 171 5.56 -9.43 -7.97
C ILE A 171 5.48 -9.41 -6.45
N GLY A 172 5.98 -10.43 -5.78
CA GLY A 172 6.03 -10.47 -4.33
C GLY A 172 5.55 -11.78 -3.74
N PRO A 173 5.41 -11.83 -2.40
CA PRO A 173 5.67 -10.75 -1.46
C PRO A 173 7.17 -10.47 -1.24
N ILE A 174 7.51 -9.20 -0.98
CA ILE A 174 8.89 -8.72 -0.79
C ILE A 174 8.98 -8.04 0.58
N ASP A 175 10.10 -8.19 1.27
CA ASP A 175 10.36 -7.43 2.50
C ASP A 175 10.53 -5.93 2.17
N GLY A 176 9.58 -5.10 2.61
CA GLY A 176 9.57 -3.66 2.39
C GLY A 176 10.66 -2.91 3.17
N HIS A 177 11.31 -3.55 4.14
CA HIS A 177 12.42 -2.98 4.90
C HIS A 177 13.79 -3.37 4.32
N ASP A 178 13.86 -4.33 3.41
CA ASP A 178 15.08 -4.66 2.67
C ASP A 178 15.16 -3.81 1.38
N LEU A 179 15.73 -2.62 1.51
CA LEU A 179 15.91 -1.69 0.39
C LEU A 179 16.84 -2.24 -0.70
N ASN A 180 17.78 -3.13 -0.35
CA ASN A 180 18.69 -3.73 -1.32
C ASN A 180 17.95 -4.62 -2.32
N SER A 181 16.91 -5.32 -1.86
CA SER A 181 16.04 -6.12 -2.72
C SER A 181 14.92 -5.28 -3.37
N LEU A 182 14.35 -4.34 -2.63
CA LEU A 182 13.18 -3.57 -3.09
C LEU A 182 13.52 -2.58 -4.21
N ILE A 183 14.62 -1.82 -4.08
CA ILE A 183 14.97 -0.77 -5.06
C ILE A 183 15.21 -1.33 -6.46
N PRO A 184 15.96 -2.42 -6.67
CA PRO A 184 16.10 -3.04 -8.00
C PRO A 184 14.75 -3.46 -8.60
N ILE A 185 13.85 -4.02 -7.79
CA ILE A 185 12.52 -4.45 -8.25
C ILE A 185 11.67 -3.27 -8.72
N LEU A 186 11.68 -2.17 -7.94
CA LEU A 186 10.98 -0.94 -8.32
C LEU A 186 11.52 -0.35 -9.63
N LYS A 187 12.85 -0.32 -9.79
CA LYS A 187 13.50 0.12 -11.02
C LYS A 187 13.12 -0.76 -12.20
N ASN A 188 13.18 -2.07 -12.04
CA ASN A 188 12.81 -3.02 -13.09
C ASN A 188 11.33 -2.90 -13.49
N ALA A 189 10.43 -2.71 -12.54
CA ALA A 189 9.02 -2.48 -12.83
C ALA A 189 8.78 -1.16 -13.58
N ARG A 190 9.48 -0.09 -13.20
CA ARG A 190 9.43 1.21 -13.89
C ARG A 190 9.88 1.07 -15.35
N ASP A 191 11.02 0.43 -15.56
CA ASP A 191 11.69 0.34 -16.86
C ASP A 191 11.17 -0.84 -17.72
N SER A 192 10.23 -1.62 -17.15
CA SER A 192 9.63 -2.77 -17.82
C SER A 192 8.87 -2.37 -19.09
N LYS A 193 9.04 -3.17 -20.15
CA LYS A 193 8.24 -3.10 -21.38
C LYS A 193 6.93 -3.90 -21.28
N HIS A 194 6.58 -4.37 -20.08
CA HIS A 194 5.34 -5.11 -19.86
C HIS A 194 4.13 -4.23 -20.20
N GLU A 195 3.26 -4.76 -21.06
CA GLU A 195 1.98 -4.15 -21.41
C GLU A 195 0.93 -4.59 -20.36
N GLY A 196 0.43 -3.64 -19.61
CA GLY A 196 -0.58 -3.89 -18.59
C GLY A 196 -0.14 -3.51 -17.17
N PRO A 197 -1.04 -3.70 -16.20
CA PRO A 197 -0.80 -3.30 -14.84
C PRO A 197 0.17 -4.23 -14.11
N ILE A 198 1.02 -3.67 -13.25
CA ILE A 198 1.96 -4.40 -12.40
C ILE A 198 1.55 -4.19 -10.94
N LEU A 199 1.51 -5.26 -10.16
CA LEU A 199 1.29 -5.19 -8.71
C LEU A 199 2.51 -5.71 -7.97
N ILE A 200 3.13 -4.83 -7.18
CA ILE A 200 4.25 -5.14 -6.30
C ILE A 200 3.73 -5.25 -4.88
N HIS A 201 3.76 -6.46 -4.32
CA HIS A 201 3.31 -6.74 -2.98
C HIS A 201 4.50 -6.66 -2.02
N ILE A 202 4.51 -5.66 -1.16
CA ILE A 202 5.54 -5.48 -0.15
C ILE A 202 4.98 -5.77 1.24
N LYS A 203 5.73 -6.47 2.06
CA LYS A 203 5.43 -6.67 3.47
C LYS A 203 6.24 -5.71 4.32
N SER A 204 5.57 -4.99 5.20
CA SER A 204 6.22 -4.07 6.12
C SER A 204 5.71 -4.28 7.54
N LYS A 205 6.43 -3.77 8.52
CA LYS A 205 6.03 -3.74 9.92
C LYS A 205 5.75 -2.31 10.32
N LYS A 206 4.54 -2.03 10.78
CA LYS A 206 4.17 -0.72 11.27
C LYS A 206 4.98 -0.37 12.51
N GLY A 207 5.43 0.89 12.61
CA GLY A 207 6.26 1.33 13.72
C GLY A 207 7.72 0.88 13.67
N LYS A 208 8.14 0.17 12.61
CA LYS A 208 9.52 -0.34 12.46
C LYS A 208 10.57 0.76 12.64
N GLY A 209 11.57 0.46 13.48
CA GLY A 209 12.66 1.38 13.82
C GLY A 209 12.41 2.23 15.07
N TYR A 210 11.23 2.11 15.71
CA TYR A 210 10.95 2.74 16.99
C TYR A 210 10.42 1.70 17.99
N THR A 211 11.25 1.29 18.93
CA THR A 211 11.02 0.16 19.84
C THR A 211 9.66 0.24 20.54
N PHE A 212 9.32 1.41 21.11
CA PHE A 212 8.05 1.60 21.78
C PHE A 212 6.82 1.39 20.87
N ALA A 213 6.93 1.72 19.58
CA ALA A 213 5.87 1.44 18.63
C ALA A 213 5.84 -0.04 18.21
N GLU A 214 7.00 -0.68 18.10
CA GLU A 214 7.09 -2.11 17.73
C GLU A 214 6.53 -3.01 18.83
N GLU A 215 6.62 -2.62 20.10
CA GLU A 215 6.14 -3.35 21.26
C GLU A 215 4.69 -3.02 21.63
N ALA A 216 4.18 -1.87 21.20
CA ALA A 216 2.80 -1.46 21.46
C ALA A 216 1.79 -2.32 20.70
N LYS A 217 0.66 -2.68 21.34
CA LYS A 217 -0.42 -3.47 20.72
C LYS A 217 -1.01 -2.84 19.47
N ASP A 218 -1.05 -1.52 19.41
CA ASP A 218 -1.57 -0.72 18.30
C ASP A 218 -0.47 -0.25 17.35
N ASN A 219 0.79 -0.62 17.60
CA ASN A 219 1.96 -0.18 16.83
C ASN A 219 1.95 1.34 16.56
N TYR A 220 1.44 2.10 17.50
CA TYR A 220 1.23 3.56 17.40
C TYR A 220 0.37 3.96 16.19
N HIS A 221 -0.65 3.18 15.87
CA HIS A 221 -1.62 3.52 14.84
C HIS A 221 -2.52 4.67 15.29
N GLY A 222 -2.29 5.86 14.76
CA GLY A 222 -3.09 7.04 15.08
C GLY A 222 -2.84 7.60 16.48
N VAL A 223 -1.60 7.59 16.94
CA VAL A 223 -1.21 8.05 18.26
C VAL A 223 -1.42 9.55 18.47
N SER A 224 -1.66 9.95 19.75
CA SER A 224 -1.58 11.32 20.20
C SER A 224 -0.13 11.81 20.29
N LYS A 225 0.10 13.03 20.78
CA LYS A 225 1.44 13.50 21.10
C LYS A 225 2.06 12.60 22.17
N PHE A 226 3.34 12.27 22.02
CA PHE A 226 4.05 11.39 22.94
C PHE A 226 5.49 11.87 23.16
N ASN A 227 6.10 11.43 24.26
CA ASN A 227 7.50 11.66 24.52
C ASN A 227 8.34 10.65 23.73
N VAL A 228 9.17 11.14 22.82
CA VAL A 228 9.97 10.29 21.93
C VAL A 228 10.99 9.42 22.68
N LYS A 229 11.50 9.89 23.85
CA LYS A 229 12.49 9.15 24.66
C LYS A 229 11.87 8.03 25.48
N THR A 230 10.64 8.20 25.95
CA THR A 230 9.97 7.25 26.86
C THR A 230 8.84 6.47 26.19
N GLY A 231 8.39 6.88 25.01
CA GLY A 231 7.22 6.30 24.35
C GLY A 231 5.89 6.69 25.01
N GLU A 232 5.90 7.44 26.09
CA GLU A 232 4.70 7.75 26.86
C GLU A 232 3.78 8.72 26.11
N GLN A 233 2.53 8.31 25.90
CA GLN A 233 1.54 9.12 25.19
C GLN A 233 0.89 10.12 26.14
N LEU A 234 0.79 11.38 25.68
CA LEU A 234 0.10 12.43 26.42
C LEU A 234 -1.41 12.19 26.37
N LYS A 235 -2.02 11.93 27.51
CA LYS A 235 -3.48 11.81 27.63
C LYS A 235 -4.14 13.17 27.44
N SER A 236 -5.29 13.18 26.78
CA SER A 236 -6.11 14.40 26.69
C SER A 236 -6.52 14.87 28.08
N THR A 237 -6.30 16.13 28.36
CA THR A 237 -6.71 16.78 29.63
C THR A 237 -8.14 17.30 29.60
N SER A 238 -8.87 17.11 28.52
CA SER A 238 -10.27 17.56 28.40
C SER A 238 -11.16 16.86 29.41
N LYS A 239 -11.83 17.63 30.26
CA LYS A 239 -12.85 17.15 31.20
C LYS A 239 -14.19 16.86 30.50
N LEU A 240 -14.40 17.39 29.31
CA LEU A 240 -15.64 17.19 28.54
C LEU A 240 -15.56 15.88 27.75
N PRO A 241 -16.67 15.12 27.69
CA PRO A 241 -16.75 13.93 26.87
C PRO A 241 -16.66 14.30 25.38
N SER A 242 -15.99 13.47 24.56
CA SER A 242 -16.00 13.63 23.11
C SER A 242 -17.40 13.39 22.55
N TYR A 243 -17.72 14.00 21.40
CA TYR A 243 -18.98 13.73 20.69
C TYR A 243 -19.19 12.22 20.43
N THR A 244 -18.14 11.51 20.06
CA THR A 244 -18.18 10.05 19.88
C THR A 244 -18.60 9.33 21.17
N LYS A 245 -18.10 9.76 22.34
CA LYS A 245 -18.47 9.15 23.62
C LYS A 245 -19.93 9.43 23.98
N VAL A 246 -20.39 10.66 23.75
CA VAL A 246 -21.80 11.03 23.98
C VAL A 246 -22.70 10.19 23.09
N PHE A 247 -22.41 10.12 21.78
CA PHE A 247 -23.19 9.33 20.83
C PHE A 247 -23.22 7.85 21.21
N ALA A 248 -22.06 7.23 21.47
CA ALA A 248 -21.98 5.83 21.86
C ALA A 248 -22.76 5.52 23.15
N ASN A 249 -22.64 6.38 24.17
CA ASN A 249 -23.40 6.21 25.40
C ASN A 249 -24.91 6.32 25.18
N THR A 250 -25.34 7.22 24.32
CA THR A 250 -26.76 7.39 23.97
C THR A 250 -27.30 6.15 23.26
N LEU A 251 -26.54 5.61 22.29
CA LEU A 251 -26.93 4.35 21.63
C LEU A 251 -27.08 3.20 22.63
N VAL A 252 -26.09 3.04 23.53
CA VAL A 252 -26.16 1.98 24.56
C VAL A 252 -27.37 2.18 25.49
N GLN A 253 -27.70 3.43 25.83
CA GLN A 253 -28.89 3.72 26.68
C GLN A 253 -30.19 3.36 25.96
N HIS A 254 -30.31 3.63 24.66
CA HIS A 254 -31.48 3.26 23.88
C HIS A 254 -31.60 1.76 23.70
N ALA A 255 -30.52 1.08 23.31
CA ALA A 255 -30.48 -0.36 23.14
C ALA A 255 -30.76 -1.19 24.43
N LYS A 256 -30.71 -0.57 25.61
CA LYS A 256 -31.08 -1.22 26.89
C LYS A 256 -32.57 -1.06 27.21
N LYS A 257 -33.30 -0.24 26.45
CA LYS A 257 -34.72 0.01 26.68
C LYS A 257 -35.61 -0.79 25.73
N ASP A 258 -35.02 -1.27 24.63
CA ASP A 258 -35.64 -2.20 23.67
C ASP A 258 -35.25 -3.66 24.03
#